data_9035b3357cf0173aac732e80c0af0258
#
_entry.id   9035b3357cf0173aac732e80c0af0258
#
_cell.length_a   1.000
_cell.length_b   1.000
_cell.length_c   1.000
_cell.angle_alpha   90.00
_cell.angle_beta   90.00
_cell.angle_gamma   90.00
#
_symmetry.space_group_name_H-M   'P 1'
#
loop_
_entity.id
_entity.type
_entity.pdbx_description
1 polymer ?
#
loop_
_entity_poly.entity_id
_entity_poly.type
_entity_poly.pdbx_seq_one_letter_code
_entity_poly.pdbx_strand_id
1 'polypeptide(L)'
;MRKKKVTLSDIAEKTGYSKTTVSFAFNWPHRISPETVERIMKCADEMGYKGSSQLSDDERYKNICLFIPNIDGMKSFPIWTGATLELYKQCAARDFMLSFISEQRMDDQFFARTCAVDAFIVFCPIKLDESFMSVIRKRRIPIIGINLNVTGDTEEERTKKRRANAAVCVNLMFDAIDGKEIDVSTPNDAYGFISLNA
;
A
#
# COMPACT_ATOMS: atom_id res chain seq x y z
N MET A 1 -23.09 19.61 -11.41
CA MET A 1 -21.89 20.07 -12.16
C MET A 1 -20.73 19.14 -11.81
N ARG A 2 -20.19 18.38 -12.78
CA ARG A 2 -18.96 17.58 -12.55
C ARG A 2 -17.78 18.55 -12.31
N LYS A 3 -17.11 18.44 -11.16
CA LYS A 3 -15.86 19.16 -10.91
C LYS A 3 -14.83 18.76 -11.97
N LYS A 4 -14.26 19.73 -12.67
CA LYS A 4 -13.19 19.49 -13.67
C LYS A 4 -12.02 18.80 -12.98
N LYS A 5 -11.59 17.66 -13.51
CA LYS A 5 -10.50 16.85 -12.95
C LYS A 5 -9.17 17.56 -13.24
N VAL A 6 -8.33 17.73 -12.22
CA VAL A 6 -7.00 18.35 -12.37
C VAL A 6 -6.10 17.42 -13.17
N THR A 7 -5.37 17.97 -14.13
CA THR A 7 -4.48 17.25 -15.04
C THR A 7 -3.01 17.64 -14.82
N LEU A 8 -2.06 16.86 -15.37
CA LEU A 8 -0.64 17.25 -15.38
C LEU A 8 -0.40 18.59 -16.11
N SER A 9 -1.25 18.92 -17.08
CA SER A 9 -1.18 20.21 -17.79
C SER A 9 -1.58 21.37 -16.90
N ASP A 10 -2.58 21.19 -16.04
CA ASP A 10 -3.01 22.24 -15.09
C ASP A 10 -1.90 22.48 -14.02
N ILE A 11 -1.20 21.40 -13.58
CA ILE A 11 -0.05 21.53 -12.68
C ILE A 11 1.12 22.23 -13.37
N ALA A 12 1.41 21.85 -14.64
CA ALA A 12 2.46 22.46 -15.43
C ALA A 12 2.23 23.99 -15.59
N GLU A 13 1.01 24.38 -15.91
CA GLU A 13 0.60 25.79 -16.01
C GLU A 13 0.79 26.52 -14.68
N LYS A 14 0.34 25.92 -13.56
CA LYS A 14 0.43 26.56 -12.24
C LYS A 14 1.87 26.65 -11.69
N THR A 15 2.71 25.66 -12.01
CA THR A 15 4.10 25.60 -11.51
C THR A 15 5.11 26.29 -12.42
N GLY A 16 4.77 26.56 -13.69
CA GLY A 16 5.65 27.11 -14.71
C GLY A 16 6.64 26.07 -15.29
N TYR A 17 6.50 24.81 -14.93
CA TYR A 17 7.33 23.74 -15.50
C TYR A 17 6.69 23.13 -16.74
N SER A 18 7.52 22.48 -17.58
CA SER A 18 6.98 21.72 -18.72
C SER A 18 6.15 20.52 -18.24
N LYS A 19 5.16 20.09 -19.04
CA LYS A 19 4.38 18.88 -18.76
C LYS A 19 5.27 17.64 -18.61
N THR A 20 6.40 17.59 -19.36
CA THR A 20 7.40 16.52 -19.25
C THR A 20 8.09 16.57 -17.89
N THR A 21 8.49 17.73 -17.41
CA THR A 21 9.09 17.89 -16.07
C THR A 21 8.12 17.50 -14.97
N VAL A 22 6.85 17.90 -15.09
CA VAL A 22 5.79 17.48 -14.16
C VAL A 22 5.60 15.97 -14.19
N SER A 23 5.57 15.36 -15.37
CA SER A 23 5.49 13.90 -15.50
C SER A 23 6.70 13.19 -14.88
N PHE A 24 7.90 13.76 -14.99
CA PHE A 24 9.09 13.20 -14.36
C PHE A 24 9.05 13.29 -12.85
N ALA A 25 8.49 14.36 -12.27
CA ALA A 25 8.31 14.46 -10.82
C ALA A 25 7.48 13.30 -10.25
N PHE A 26 6.52 12.77 -11.02
CA PHE A 26 5.68 11.66 -10.59
C PHE A 26 6.27 10.28 -10.92
N ASN A 27 6.91 10.12 -12.09
CA ASN A 27 7.30 8.81 -12.60
C ASN A 27 8.80 8.52 -12.45
N TRP A 28 9.67 9.55 -12.52
CA TRP A 28 11.14 9.42 -12.49
C TRP A 28 11.77 10.61 -11.74
N PRO A 29 11.50 10.79 -10.44
CA PRO A 29 11.94 11.96 -9.67
C PRO A 29 13.46 12.12 -9.63
N HIS A 30 14.20 11.00 -9.73
CA HIS A 30 15.65 11.01 -9.76
C HIS A 30 16.24 11.68 -11.02
N ARG A 31 15.42 11.99 -12.04
CA ARG A 31 15.84 12.68 -13.28
C ARG A 31 15.74 14.20 -13.20
N ILE A 32 15.20 14.74 -12.13
CA ILE A 32 15.08 16.18 -11.89
C ILE A 32 15.54 16.51 -10.47
N SER A 33 15.82 17.79 -10.19
CA SER A 33 16.29 18.19 -8.87
C SER A 33 15.25 17.91 -7.77
N PRO A 34 15.69 17.50 -6.55
CA PRO A 34 14.77 17.28 -5.43
C PRO A 34 13.87 18.47 -5.13
N GLU A 35 14.40 19.70 -5.23
CA GLU A 35 13.65 20.93 -5.04
C GLU A 35 12.52 21.08 -6.06
N THR A 36 12.77 20.73 -7.33
CA THR A 36 11.75 20.74 -8.39
C THR A 36 10.67 19.71 -8.12
N VAL A 37 11.05 18.50 -7.66
CA VAL A 37 10.10 17.47 -7.27
C VAL A 37 9.19 17.97 -6.15
N GLU A 38 9.77 18.50 -5.08
CA GLU A 38 9.03 18.98 -3.91
C GLU A 38 8.02 20.08 -4.31
N ARG A 39 8.44 21.02 -5.14
CA ARG A 39 7.62 22.14 -5.60
C ARG A 39 6.42 21.66 -6.44
N ILE A 40 6.65 20.70 -7.35
CA ILE A 40 5.61 20.10 -8.18
C ILE A 40 4.63 19.30 -7.31
N MET A 41 5.13 18.47 -6.39
CA MET A 41 4.31 17.63 -5.52
C MET A 41 3.43 18.47 -4.60
N LYS A 42 3.99 19.52 -4.00
CA LYS A 42 3.23 20.46 -3.17
C LYS A 42 2.08 21.12 -3.95
N CYS A 43 2.37 21.57 -5.17
CA CYS A 43 1.36 22.17 -6.03
C CYS A 43 0.26 21.16 -6.40
N ALA A 44 0.63 19.92 -6.71
CA ALA A 44 -0.31 18.86 -7.02
C ALA A 44 -1.24 18.54 -5.83
N ASP A 45 -0.68 18.47 -4.62
CA ASP A 45 -1.45 18.27 -3.39
C ASP A 45 -2.44 19.42 -3.15
N GLU A 46 -2.00 20.68 -3.31
CA GLU A 46 -2.86 21.87 -3.18
C GLU A 46 -4.00 21.91 -4.19
N MET A 47 -3.74 21.40 -5.41
CA MET A 47 -4.75 21.33 -6.48
C MET A 47 -5.68 20.12 -6.34
N GLY A 48 -5.37 19.19 -5.43
CA GLY A 48 -6.12 17.93 -5.29
C GLY A 48 -5.90 16.96 -6.45
N TYR A 49 -4.70 17.00 -7.07
CA TYR A 49 -4.33 16.07 -8.12
C TYR A 49 -4.12 14.66 -7.55
N LYS A 50 -4.87 13.70 -8.06
CA LYS A 50 -4.86 12.31 -7.55
C LYS A 50 -3.90 11.36 -8.31
N GLY A 51 -3.01 11.90 -9.16
CA GLY A 51 -2.10 11.11 -9.97
C GLY A 51 -2.62 10.82 -11.38
N SER A 52 -1.74 10.30 -12.27
CA SER A 52 -2.05 10.02 -13.67
C SER A 52 -2.78 8.69 -13.92
N SER A 53 -3.03 7.89 -12.91
CA SER A 53 -3.91 6.72 -13.02
C SER A 53 -5.38 7.18 -13.08
N GLN A 54 -5.70 7.88 -14.17
CA GLN A 54 -7.06 8.40 -14.43
C GLN A 54 -7.89 7.39 -15.22
N LEU A 55 -7.85 6.16 -14.81
CA LEU A 55 -9.01 5.31 -14.99
C LEU A 55 -10.10 5.86 -14.07
N SER A 56 -11.35 5.91 -14.51
CA SER A 56 -12.48 6.13 -13.61
C SER A 56 -12.35 5.18 -12.42
N ASP A 57 -12.95 5.49 -11.28
CA ASP A 57 -12.88 4.56 -10.14
C ASP A 57 -13.36 3.16 -10.54
N ASP A 58 -14.22 3.04 -11.57
CA ASP A 58 -14.65 1.77 -12.18
C ASP A 58 -13.63 1.12 -13.13
N GLU A 59 -12.66 1.90 -13.65
CA GLU A 59 -11.60 1.41 -14.56
C GLU A 59 -10.25 1.28 -13.85
N ARG A 60 -10.14 1.73 -12.59
CA ARG A 60 -8.92 1.61 -11.80
C ARG A 60 -8.78 0.19 -11.31
N TYR A 61 -7.65 -0.45 -11.63
CA TYR A 61 -7.29 -1.70 -10.99
C TYR A 61 -7.19 -1.47 -9.48
N LYS A 62 -8.04 -2.16 -8.74
CA LYS A 62 -7.97 -2.23 -7.29
C LYS A 62 -6.71 -2.98 -6.90
N ASN A 63 -5.89 -2.41 -6.02
CA ASN A 63 -4.55 -2.93 -5.75
C ASN A 63 -4.26 -2.99 -4.24
N ILE A 64 -3.97 -4.17 -3.75
CA ILE A 64 -3.40 -4.39 -2.42
C ILE A 64 -1.90 -4.60 -2.58
N CYS A 65 -1.11 -3.87 -1.82
CA CYS A 65 0.34 -3.97 -1.85
C CYS A 65 0.85 -4.78 -0.66
N LEU A 66 1.51 -5.91 -0.94
CA LEU A 66 2.19 -6.70 0.06
C LEU A 66 3.65 -6.24 0.19
N PHE A 67 3.99 -5.82 1.40
CA PHE A 67 5.36 -5.52 1.75
C PHE A 67 6.15 -6.80 2.06
N ILE A 68 7.29 -6.92 1.39
CA ILE A 68 8.20 -8.05 1.54
C ILE A 68 9.50 -7.56 2.16
N PRO A 69 9.87 -8.03 3.36
CA PRO A 69 11.18 -7.74 3.92
C PRO A 69 12.29 -8.26 3.00
N ASN A 70 13.47 -7.69 3.15
CA ASN A 70 14.62 -7.94 2.28
C ASN A 70 14.81 -9.43 1.93
N ILE A 71 14.70 -9.72 0.63
CA ILE A 71 14.75 -11.09 0.08
C ILE A 71 16.12 -11.74 0.31
N ASP A 72 17.21 -10.98 0.36
CA ASP A 72 18.58 -11.51 0.49
C ASP A 72 18.88 -12.17 1.84
N GLY A 73 18.10 -11.84 2.89
CA GLY A 73 18.17 -12.47 4.21
C GLY A 73 17.25 -13.68 4.38
N MET A 74 16.42 -14.00 3.39
CA MET A 74 15.33 -14.95 3.51
C MET A 74 15.74 -16.38 3.16
N LYS A 75 16.34 -17.05 4.12
CA LYS A 75 16.44 -18.51 4.11
C LYS A 75 15.09 -19.23 4.36
N SER A 76 14.00 -18.47 4.56
CA SER A 76 12.71 -18.97 5.04
C SER A 76 11.56 -18.75 4.05
N PHE A 77 11.83 -18.89 2.75
CA PHE A 77 10.79 -18.77 1.70
C PHE A 77 9.53 -19.66 1.94
N PRO A 78 9.61 -20.86 2.57
CA PRO A 78 8.42 -21.67 2.85
C PRO A 78 7.39 -21.01 3.77
N ILE A 79 7.82 -20.14 4.68
CA ILE A 79 6.93 -19.48 5.67
C ILE A 79 5.89 -18.60 4.98
N TRP A 80 6.25 -18.00 3.85
CA TRP A 80 5.41 -17.04 3.14
C TRP A 80 4.43 -17.67 2.18
N THR A 81 4.80 -18.82 1.63
CA THR A 81 4.08 -19.41 0.50
C THR A 81 2.60 -19.63 0.83
N GLY A 82 2.33 -20.12 2.04
CA GLY A 82 0.96 -20.36 2.49
C GLY A 82 0.13 -19.09 2.64
N ALA A 83 0.67 -18.10 3.35
CA ALA A 83 -0.02 -16.82 3.59
C ALA A 83 -0.16 -16.01 2.29
N THR A 84 0.90 -15.91 1.49
CA THR A 84 0.87 -15.19 0.20
C THR A 84 -0.12 -15.81 -0.78
N LEU A 85 -0.18 -17.15 -0.85
CA LEU A 85 -1.14 -17.84 -1.70
C LEU A 85 -2.57 -17.56 -1.26
N GLU A 86 -2.82 -17.49 0.05
CA GLU A 86 -4.13 -17.15 0.58
C GLU A 86 -4.51 -15.71 0.24
N LEU A 87 -3.59 -14.74 0.42
CA LEU A 87 -3.79 -13.36 0.01
C LEU A 87 -4.12 -13.25 -1.48
N TYR A 88 -3.34 -13.91 -2.33
CA TYR A 88 -3.58 -13.92 -3.77
C TYR A 88 -4.98 -14.41 -4.13
N LYS A 89 -5.41 -15.55 -3.55
CA LYS A 89 -6.74 -16.12 -3.79
C LYS A 89 -7.87 -15.15 -3.39
N GLN A 90 -7.73 -14.53 -2.22
CA GLN A 90 -8.73 -13.61 -1.70
C GLN A 90 -8.80 -12.31 -2.51
N CYS A 91 -7.64 -11.80 -2.94
CA CYS A 91 -7.57 -10.64 -3.83
C CYS A 91 -8.21 -10.96 -5.20
N ALA A 92 -7.80 -12.05 -5.82
CA ALA A 92 -8.31 -12.46 -7.13
C ALA A 92 -9.84 -12.71 -7.12
N ALA A 93 -10.36 -13.28 -6.03
CA ALA A 93 -11.81 -13.50 -5.88
C ALA A 93 -12.63 -12.21 -5.78
N ARG A 94 -11.98 -11.05 -5.59
CA ARG A 94 -12.62 -9.73 -5.46
C ARG A 94 -12.14 -8.72 -6.52
N ASP A 95 -11.52 -9.20 -7.59
CA ASP A 95 -10.95 -8.38 -8.66
C ASP A 95 -9.90 -7.36 -8.21
N PHE A 96 -9.14 -7.72 -7.15
CA PHE A 96 -8.00 -6.95 -6.71
C PHE A 96 -6.68 -7.54 -7.23
N MET A 97 -5.79 -6.67 -7.68
CA MET A 97 -4.39 -7.02 -7.88
C MET A 97 -3.66 -7.16 -6.55
N LEU A 98 -2.73 -8.10 -6.46
CA LEU A 98 -1.76 -8.18 -5.39
C LEU A 98 -0.40 -7.78 -5.96
N SER A 99 0.09 -6.62 -5.57
CA SER A 99 1.43 -6.14 -5.92
C SER A 99 2.40 -6.34 -4.77
N PHE A 100 3.69 -6.27 -5.07
CA PHE A 100 4.75 -6.50 -4.11
C PHE A 100 5.70 -5.32 -4.07
N ILE A 101 6.15 -4.97 -2.86
CA ILE A 101 7.20 -3.99 -2.66
C ILE A 101 8.24 -4.51 -1.67
N SER A 102 9.52 -4.24 -1.94
CA SER A 102 10.60 -4.58 -1.02
C SER A 102 10.81 -3.50 0.06
N GLU A 103 11.41 -3.90 1.19
CA GLU A 103 11.77 -3.04 2.31
C GLU A 103 12.53 -1.78 1.88
N GLN A 104 13.47 -1.90 0.95
CA GLN A 104 14.27 -0.78 0.45
C GLN A 104 13.46 0.34 -0.20
N ARG A 105 12.22 0.07 -0.58
CA ARG A 105 11.31 1.04 -1.19
C ARG A 105 10.28 1.61 -0.24
N MET A 106 10.12 1.02 0.95
CA MET A 106 9.13 1.46 1.94
C MET A 106 9.51 2.79 2.60
N ASP A 107 10.81 3.09 2.71
CA ASP A 107 11.33 4.37 3.20
C ASP A 107 11.23 5.48 2.16
N ASP A 108 10.89 5.12 0.92
CA ASP A 108 10.72 6.09 -0.13
C ASP A 108 9.35 6.77 0.00
N GLN A 109 9.33 7.96 0.58
CA GLN A 109 8.12 8.80 0.66
C GLN A 109 7.47 9.01 -0.71
N PHE A 110 8.28 8.97 -1.76
CA PHE A 110 7.81 9.07 -3.12
C PHE A 110 6.92 7.87 -3.51
N PHE A 111 7.32 6.65 -3.15
CA PHE A 111 6.48 5.48 -3.40
C PHE A 111 5.12 5.61 -2.72
N ALA A 112 5.09 5.98 -1.45
CA ALA A 112 3.85 6.15 -0.70
C ALA A 112 2.94 7.27 -1.29
N ARG A 113 3.53 8.26 -1.97
CA ARG A 113 2.78 9.35 -2.61
C ARG A 113 2.27 9.01 -4.01
N THR A 114 2.99 8.21 -4.75
CA THR A 114 2.71 7.95 -6.18
C THR A 114 2.07 6.60 -6.45
N CYS A 115 2.20 5.66 -5.53
CA CYS A 115 1.64 4.33 -5.70
C CYS A 115 0.10 4.37 -5.57
N ALA A 116 -0.60 3.88 -6.59
CA ALA A 116 -2.04 3.67 -6.56
C ALA A 116 -2.34 2.36 -5.83
N VAL A 117 -2.42 2.42 -4.50
CA VAL A 117 -2.80 1.26 -3.68
C VAL A 117 -4.04 1.59 -2.86
N ASP A 118 -4.89 0.60 -2.66
CA ASP A 118 -6.07 0.71 -1.82
C ASP A 118 -5.78 0.29 -0.40
N ALA A 119 -4.77 -0.59 -0.19
CA ALA A 119 -4.34 -1.02 1.11
C ALA A 119 -2.91 -1.58 1.10
N PHE A 120 -2.27 -1.60 2.26
CA PHE A 120 -1.00 -2.27 2.49
C PHE A 120 -1.16 -3.47 3.41
N ILE A 121 -0.47 -4.55 3.10
CA ILE A 121 -0.29 -5.70 3.97
C ILE A 121 1.21 -5.88 4.23
N VAL A 122 1.57 -6.16 5.46
CA VAL A 122 2.96 -6.46 5.85
C VAL A 122 3.01 -7.76 6.64
N PHE A 123 4.13 -8.48 6.57
CA PHE A 123 4.35 -9.64 7.39
C PHE A 123 5.11 -9.27 8.67
N CYS A 124 4.51 -9.55 9.81
CA CYS A 124 5.10 -9.29 11.11
C CYS A 124 5.98 -10.46 11.61
N PRO A 125 7.03 -10.17 12.39
CA PRO A 125 7.35 -8.86 12.97
C PRO A 125 8.16 -7.98 12.02
N ILE A 126 7.73 -6.72 11.86
CA ILE A 126 8.48 -5.71 11.13
C ILE A 126 8.30 -4.35 11.80
N LYS A 127 9.35 -3.53 11.79
CA LYS A 127 9.27 -2.13 12.21
C LYS A 127 9.21 -1.27 10.97
N LEU A 128 8.08 -0.58 10.79
CA LEU A 128 7.90 0.36 9.70
C LEU A 128 8.45 1.73 10.05
N ASP A 129 9.00 2.43 9.06
CA ASP A 129 9.49 3.79 9.21
C ASP A 129 8.33 4.75 9.51
N GLU A 130 8.54 5.67 10.46
CA GLU A 130 7.50 6.62 10.90
C GLU A 130 7.17 7.64 9.80
N SER A 131 8.12 7.98 8.92
CA SER A 131 7.86 8.87 7.80
C SER A 131 6.89 8.23 6.81
N PHE A 132 7.05 6.94 6.52
CA PHE A 132 6.13 6.16 5.71
C PHE A 132 4.75 6.06 6.38
N MET A 133 4.69 5.71 7.67
CA MET A 133 3.44 5.59 8.42
C MET A 133 2.68 6.91 8.49
N SER A 134 3.38 8.04 8.60
CA SER A 134 2.78 9.38 8.57
C SER A 134 2.08 9.65 7.22
N VAL A 135 2.70 9.28 6.10
CA VAL A 135 2.08 9.43 4.78
C VAL A 135 0.87 8.52 4.62
N ILE A 136 0.95 7.25 5.08
CA ILE A 136 -0.15 6.28 5.04
C ILE A 136 -1.35 6.80 5.82
N ARG A 137 -1.15 7.26 7.06
CA ARG A 137 -2.21 7.85 7.90
C ARG A 137 -2.82 9.10 7.27
N LYS A 138 -2.00 10.02 6.77
CA LYS A 138 -2.49 11.25 6.10
C LYS A 138 -3.34 10.94 4.88
N ARG A 139 -3.04 9.89 4.15
CA ARG A 139 -3.78 9.45 2.96
C ARG A 139 -4.94 8.52 3.29
N ARG A 140 -5.09 8.15 4.56
CA ARG A 140 -6.10 7.20 5.04
C ARG A 140 -6.06 5.87 4.27
N ILE A 141 -4.85 5.37 4.01
CA ILE A 141 -4.68 4.06 3.38
C ILE A 141 -4.65 3.02 4.49
N PRO A 142 -5.54 2.02 4.50
CA PRO A 142 -5.50 0.96 5.49
C PRO A 142 -4.21 0.14 5.36
N ILE A 143 -3.63 -0.20 6.51
CA ILE A 143 -2.46 -1.07 6.60
C ILE A 143 -2.64 -2.07 7.72
N ILE A 144 -2.33 -3.34 7.46
CA ILE A 144 -2.42 -4.42 8.43
C ILE A 144 -1.17 -5.30 8.42
N GLY A 145 -0.69 -5.64 9.61
CA GLY A 145 0.42 -6.55 9.80
C GLY A 145 -0.07 -7.97 10.10
N ILE A 146 0.19 -8.92 9.22
CA ILE A 146 -0.14 -10.33 9.44
C ILE A 146 0.90 -10.97 10.35
N ASN A 147 0.45 -11.58 11.45
CA ASN A 147 1.33 -12.33 12.32
C ASN A 147 1.66 -13.71 11.70
N LEU A 148 2.91 -13.88 11.28
CA LEU A 148 3.43 -15.16 10.79
C LEU A 148 4.17 -15.95 11.88
N ASN A 149 4.38 -15.36 13.05
CA ASN A 149 5.01 -16.05 14.18
C ASN A 149 3.97 -16.86 14.95
N VAL A 150 3.70 -18.06 14.45
CA VAL A 150 2.69 -18.97 14.99
C VAL A 150 3.36 -20.21 15.59
N THR A 151 2.78 -20.75 16.67
CA THR A 151 3.19 -21.99 17.31
C THR A 151 2.50 -23.20 16.67
N GLY A 152 3.14 -24.34 16.68
CA GLY A 152 2.62 -25.61 16.19
C GLY A 152 3.70 -26.69 16.20
N ASP A 153 3.32 -27.93 16.41
CA ASP A 153 4.26 -29.06 16.52
C ASP A 153 4.86 -29.43 15.16
N THR A 154 4.09 -29.23 14.10
CA THR A 154 4.50 -29.51 12.73
C THR A 154 4.51 -28.26 11.85
N GLU A 155 5.30 -28.28 10.75
CA GLU A 155 5.27 -27.19 9.77
C GLU A 155 3.93 -27.11 9.04
N GLU A 156 3.22 -28.21 8.89
CA GLU A 156 1.89 -28.24 8.31
C GLU A 156 0.89 -27.45 9.16
N GLU A 157 0.89 -27.69 10.48
CA GLU A 157 0.06 -26.93 11.43
C GLU A 157 0.39 -25.44 11.43
N ARG A 158 1.68 -25.09 11.46
CA ARG A 158 2.11 -23.69 11.37
C ARG A 158 1.67 -23.04 10.07
N THR A 159 1.78 -23.74 8.95
CA THR A 159 1.33 -23.27 7.65
C THR A 159 -0.19 -23.03 7.62
N LYS A 160 -0.97 -23.94 8.21
CA LYS A 160 -2.41 -23.81 8.33
C LYS A 160 -2.79 -22.57 9.16
N LYS A 161 -2.11 -22.35 10.28
CA LYS A 161 -2.34 -21.15 11.13
C LYS A 161 -1.96 -19.86 10.40
N ARG A 162 -0.84 -19.81 9.68
CA ARG A 162 -0.45 -18.64 8.88
C ARG A 162 -1.46 -18.31 7.79
N ARG A 163 -2.02 -19.32 7.13
CA ARG A 163 -3.13 -19.13 6.16
C ARG A 163 -4.38 -18.58 6.83
N ALA A 164 -4.74 -19.11 8.00
CA ALA A 164 -5.87 -18.62 8.75
C ALA A 164 -5.69 -17.15 9.16
N ASN A 165 -4.50 -16.77 9.66
CA ASN A 165 -4.17 -15.39 9.98
C ASN A 165 -4.25 -14.48 8.75
N ALA A 166 -3.73 -14.93 7.61
CA ALA A 166 -3.83 -14.19 6.36
C ALA A 166 -5.29 -13.98 5.92
N ALA A 167 -6.13 -15.00 6.03
CA ALA A 167 -7.55 -14.91 5.69
C ALA A 167 -8.30 -13.91 6.59
N VAL A 168 -8.04 -13.92 7.91
CA VAL A 168 -8.61 -12.94 8.85
C VAL A 168 -8.18 -11.53 8.46
N CYS A 169 -6.88 -11.30 8.27
CA CYS A 169 -6.34 -9.98 7.98
C CYS A 169 -6.84 -9.41 6.65
N VAL A 170 -6.93 -10.23 5.61
CA VAL A 170 -7.41 -9.77 4.31
C VAL A 170 -8.90 -9.44 4.34
N ASN A 171 -9.71 -10.17 5.11
CA ASN A 171 -11.12 -9.83 5.27
C ASN A 171 -11.30 -8.49 6.00
N LEU A 172 -10.57 -8.26 7.10
CA LEU A 172 -10.55 -6.97 7.78
C LEU A 172 -10.11 -5.83 6.86
N MET A 173 -9.13 -6.10 5.99
CA MET A 173 -8.66 -5.13 5.01
C MET A 173 -9.76 -4.77 4.00
N PHE A 174 -10.49 -5.75 3.47
CA PHE A 174 -11.61 -5.48 2.56
C PHE A 174 -12.75 -4.74 3.25
N ASP A 175 -13.05 -5.08 4.50
CA ASP A 175 -14.04 -4.35 5.28
C ASP A 175 -13.63 -2.88 5.48
N ALA A 176 -12.32 -2.60 5.70
CA ALA A 176 -11.79 -1.24 5.76
C ALA A 176 -11.89 -0.50 4.41
N ILE A 177 -11.59 -1.17 3.30
CA ILE A 177 -11.70 -0.60 1.95
C ILE A 177 -13.17 -0.26 1.64
N ASP A 178 -14.10 -1.10 2.07
CA ASP A 178 -15.54 -0.91 1.92
C ASP A 178 -16.13 0.13 2.89
N GLY A 179 -15.30 0.70 3.76
CA GLY A 179 -15.71 1.72 4.73
C GLY A 179 -16.56 1.18 5.88
N LYS A 180 -16.52 -0.13 6.15
CA LYS A 180 -17.21 -0.73 7.29
C LYS A 180 -16.49 -0.40 8.59
N GLU A 181 -17.25 -0.28 9.67
CA GLU A 181 -16.70 -0.16 11.01
C GLU A 181 -16.02 -1.48 11.41
N ILE A 182 -14.77 -1.39 11.87
CA ILE A 182 -13.98 -2.56 12.24
C ILE A 182 -13.67 -2.49 13.71
N ASP A 183 -14.15 -3.47 14.46
CA ASP A 183 -13.81 -3.63 15.87
C ASP A 183 -12.41 -4.24 16.00
N VAL A 184 -11.46 -3.43 16.38
CA VAL A 184 -10.07 -3.84 16.68
C VAL A 184 -9.79 -3.85 18.19
N SER A 185 -10.80 -3.65 19.01
CA SER A 185 -10.67 -3.61 20.47
C SER A 185 -10.36 -4.97 21.08
N THR A 186 -10.79 -6.05 20.42
CA THR A 186 -10.49 -7.42 20.86
C THR A 186 -9.12 -7.84 20.33
N PRO A 187 -8.16 -8.19 21.22
CA PRO A 187 -6.88 -8.73 20.80
C PRO A 187 -7.08 -9.98 19.93
N ASN A 188 -6.38 -10.02 18.79
CA ASN A 188 -6.42 -11.15 17.90
C ASN A 188 -5.00 -11.51 17.46
N ASP A 189 -4.59 -12.74 17.68
CA ASP A 189 -3.25 -13.23 17.36
C ASP A 189 -2.96 -13.29 15.86
N ALA A 190 -3.98 -13.09 15.01
CA ALA A 190 -3.82 -13.10 13.56
C ALA A 190 -3.02 -11.91 13.03
N TYR A 191 -3.05 -10.77 13.71
CA TYR A 191 -2.34 -9.56 13.27
C TYR A 191 -1.37 -9.03 14.33
N GLY A 192 -0.24 -8.49 13.87
CA GLY A 192 0.76 -7.86 14.73
C GLY A 192 0.47 -6.38 14.98
N PHE A 193 -0.16 -5.70 14.03
CA PHE A 193 -0.68 -4.34 14.16
C PHE A 193 -1.74 -4.08 13.10
N ILE A 194 -2.54 -3.06 13.35
CA ILE A 194 -3.57 -2.63 12.40
C ILE A 194 -3.70 -1.10 12.46
N SER A 195 -3.77 -0.46 11.31
CA SER A 195 -4.14 0.94 11.17
C SER A 195 -5.16 1.03 10.04
N LEU A 196 -6.40 1.01 10.43
CA LEU A 196 -7.54 1.08 9.54
C LEU A 196 -8.13 2.48 9.73
N ASN A 197 -8.30 3.20 8.66
CA ASN A 197 -8.84 4.55 8.54
C ASN A 197 -9.67 5.04 9.75
N ALA A 198 -9.02 5.56 10.78
CA ALA A 198 -9.67 6.30 11.83
C ALA A 198 -9.72 7.79 11.48
#